data_ee7c4278126f1d266c21fa4dbcc54715
#
_entry.id   ee7c4278126f1d266c21fa4dbcc54715
#
_cell.length_a   1.000
_cell.length_b   1.000
_cell.length_c   1.000
_cell.angle_alpha   90.00
_cell.angle_beta   90.00
_cell.angle_gamma   90.00
#
_symmetry.space_group_name_H-M   'P 1'
#
loop_
_entity.id
_entity.type
_entity.pdbx_description
1 polymer ?
#
loop_
_entity_poly.entity_id
_entity_poly.type
_entity_poly.pdbx_seq_one_letter_code
_entity_poly.pdbx_strand_id
1 'polypeptide(L)'
;MHICGRFPHLRSVVLAIASLFCAVPEASAQELKPIELPKPQIVGGMPLMQALARRQTTREFLDKPLPLQTLSNLLWAAFGVNRPRDVKAGLGRTAPSAMNKQEVELYVVLANGVYVYEAEPNRLRPIAVGDVRGKINPEAAHAAVTLVYVADAKLDYAQVDTGFIGQNVYLFAASEGLNAWFYAFHGQDTAGILKLGEGRKALYGQSVGYPTK
;
A
#
# COMPACT_ATOMS: atom_id res chain seq x y z
N MET A 1 -75.16 61.08 21.57
CA MET A 1 -74.79 60.48 22.84
C MET A 1 -73.52 59.56 22.49
N HIS A 2 -72.36 60.11 22.79
CA HIS A 2 -71.06 59.49 22.46
C HIS A 2 -70.63 58.49 23.51
N ILE A 3 -70.24 57.26 23.09
CA ILE A 3 -69.51 56.36 23.99
C ILE A 3 -68.23 55.95 23.25
N CYS A 4 -67.13 56.44 23.76
CA CYS A 4 -65.78 56.21 23.34
C CYS A 4 -65.27 54.88 23.95
N GLY A 5 -65.01 53.86 23.15
CA GLY A 5 -64.40 52.60 23.59
C GLY A 5 -62.90 52.58 23.29
N ARG A 6 -62.05 52.58 24.33
CA ARG A 6 -60.61 52.44 24.26
C ARG A 6 -60.24 50.95 24.03
N PHE A 7 -59.44 50.69 23.02
CA PHE A 7 -58.76 49.40 22.79
C PHE A 7 -57.40 49.40 23.51
N PRO A 8 -57.02 48.33 24.20
CA PRO A 8 -55.71 48.21 24.82
C PRO A 8 -54.67 47.74 23.81
N HIS A 9 -53.47 48.30 23.89
CA HIS A 9 -52.30 48.01 23.12
C HIS A 9 -51.81 46.58 23.33
N LEU A 10 -51.76 45.77 22.22
CA LEU A 10 -51.17 44.47 22.19
C LEU A 10 -49.64 44.65 22.03
N ARG A 11 -48.87 44.35 23.06
CA ARG A 11 -47.40 44.34 23.02
C ARG A 11 -46.94 43.07 22.32
N SER A 12 -46.35 43.22 21.11
CA SER A 12 -45.70 42.16 20.38
C SER A 12 -44.40 41.78 21.09
N VAL A 13 -44.35 40.57 21.64
CA VAL A 13 -43.13 39.95 22.16
C VAL A 13 -42.42 39.33 20.98
N VAL A 14 -41.32 39.92 20.52
CA VAL A 14 -40.41 39.32 19.52
C VAL A 14 -39.52 38.32 20.24
N LEU A 15 -39.76 37.02 20.01
CA LEU A 15 -38.91 35.94 20.53
C LEU A 15 -37.72 35.81 19.60
N ALA A 16 -36.55 36.27 20.02
CA ALA A 16 -35.30 36.07 19.30
C ALA A 16 -34.81 34.61 19.53
N ILE A 17 -34.94 33.77 18.51
CA ILE A 17 -34.35 32.41 18.50
C ILE A 17 -32.87 32.57 18.11
N ALA A 18 -32.00 32.51 19.11
CA ALA A 18 -30.56 32.40 18.91
C ALA A 18 -30.25 31.01 18.44
N SER A 19 -29.99 30.86 17.12
CA SER A 19 -29.52 29.63 16.52
C SER A 19 -28.06 29.40 16.95
N LEU A 20 -27.86 28.48 17.91
CA LEU A 20 -26.54 28.00 18.29
C LEU A 20 -25.99 27.13 17.16
N PHE A 21 -25.20 27.71 16.27
CA PHE A 21 -24.41 26.97 15.29
C PHE A 21 -23.33 26.19 16.06
N CYS A 22 -23.60 24.91 16.33
CA CYS A 22 -22.59 23.96 16.75
C CYS A 22 -21.64 23.76 15.57
N ALA A 23 -20.47 24.40 15.58
CA ALA A 23 -19.39 24.13 14.65
C ALA A 23 -18.90 22.70 14.93
N VAL A 24 -19.32 21.75 14.10
CA VAL A 24 -18.73 20.41 14.06
C VAL A 24 -17.30 20.60 13.54
N PRO A 25 -16.26 20.22 14.30
CA PRO A 25 -14.91 20.29 13.78
C PRO A 25 -14.84 19.42 12.54
N GLU A 26 -14.54 20.00 11.38
CA GLU A 26 -14.17 19.22 10.18
C GLU A 26 -13.01 18.33 10.60
N ALA A 27 -13.28 17.02 10.61
CA ALA A 27 -12.22 16.04 10.76
C ALA A 27 -11.24 16.26 9.60
N SER A 28 -10.09 16.87 9.91
CA SER A 28 -9.00 17.04 8.95
C SER A 28 -8.72 15.69 8.32
N ALA A 29 -9.05 15.52 7.05
CA ALA A 29 -8.72 14.32 6.30
C ALA A 29 -7.20 14.16 6.39
N GLN A 30 -6.73 13.12 7.07
CA GLN A 30 -5.32 12.86 7.28
C GLN A 30 -4.67 12.65 5.91
N GLU A 31 -3.93 13.64 5.44
CA GLU A 31 -3.24 13.58 4.17
C GLU A 31 -2.09 12.58 4.25
N LEU A 32 -2.12 11.58 3.39
CA LEU A 32 -1.07 10.57 3.32
C LEU A 32 0.16 11.19 2.65
N LYS A 33 1.28 11.24 3.38
CA LYS A 33 2.54 11.82 2.88
C LYS A 33 3.43 10.75 2.24
N PRO A 34 4.30 11.13 1.28
CA PRO A 34 5.35 10.26 0.80
C PRO A 34 6.23 9.76 1.96
N ILE A 35 6.72 8.52 1.85
CA ILE A 35 7.67 7.95 2.81
C ILE A 35 9.02 7.81 2.10
N GLU A 36 9.98 8.60 2.52
CA GLU A 36 11.38 8.44 2.09
C GLU A 36 11.96 7.20 2.78
N LEU A 37 12.41 6.25 1.99
CA LEU A 37 12.99 5.01 2.51
C LEU A 37 14.48 5.20 2.76
N PRO A 38 15.03 4.65 3.85
CA PRO A 38 16.46 4.67 4.07
C PRO A 38 17.19 3.90 2.95
N LYS A 39 18.46 4.23 2.71
CA LYS A 39 19.28 3.50 1.73
C LYS A 39 19.26 2.01 2.04
N PRO A 40 18.98 1.13 1.05
CA PRO A 40 18.96 -0.31 1.24
C PRO A 40 20.34 -0.83 1.71
N GLN A 41 20.33 -1.74 2.66
CA GLN A 41 21.52 -2.46 3.11
C GLN A 41 21.68 -3.69 2.21
N ILE A 42 22.68 -3.68 1.36
CA ILE A 42 22.94 -4.71 0.35
C ILE A 42 24.03 -5.70 0.74
N VAL A 43 24.58 -5.54 1.94
CA VAL A 43 25.60 -6.42 2.50
C VAL A 43 25.03 -7.12 3.74
N GLY A 44 25.21 -8.43 3.83
CA GLY A 44 24.67 -9.25 4.91
C GLY A 44 23.59 -10.21 4.42
N GLY A 45 22.72 -10.61 5.35
CA GLY A 45 21.69 -11.61 5.09
C GLY A 45 22.21 -13.04 5.10
N MET A 46 21.31 -14.00 4.83
CA MET A 46 21.64 -15.42 4.78
C MET A 46 22.29 -15.78 3.43
N PRO A 47 23.27 -16.69 3.41
CA PRO A 47 23.78 -17.24 2.14
C PRO A 47 22.65 -17.78 1.25
N LEU A 48 22.70 -17.51 -0.05
CA LEU A 48 21.63 -17.83 -0.99
C LEU A 48 21.12 -19.28 -0.88
N MET A 49 22.01 -20.26 -0.81
CA MET A 49 21.62 -21.67 -0.73
C MET A 49 20.86 -22.00 0.57
N GLN A 50 21.18 -21.32 1.66
CA GLN A 50 20.44 -21.45 2.91
C GLN A 50 19.07 -20.77 2.83
N ALA A 51 18.98 -19.58 2.20
CA ALA A 51 17.71 -18.90 1.97
C ALA A 51 16.80 -19.76 1.09
N LEU A 52 17.30 -20.36 0.01
CA LEU A 52 16.57 -21.32 -0.83
C LEU A 52 16.06 -22.52 -0.04
N ALA A 53 16.90 -23.10 0.83
CA ALA A 53 16.53 -24.25 1.68
C ALA A 53 15.45 -23.90 2.72
N ARG A 54 15.40 -22.66 3.20
CA ARG A 54 14.42 -22.19 4.20
C ARG A 54 13.17 -21.58 3.59
N ARG A 55 13.21 -21.17 2.33
CA ARG A 55 12.08 -20.55 1.64
C ARG A 55 10.84 -21.45 1.69
N GLN A 56 9.78 -20.97 2.26
CA GLN A 56 8.48 -21.63 2.29
C GLN A 56 7.35 -20.60 2.21
N THR A 57 6.14 -21.07 1.89
CA THR A 57 4.93 -20.26 2.02
C THR A 57 4.34 -20.45 3.39
N THR A 58 4.13 -19.34 4.10
CA THR A 58 3.51 -19.30 5.43
C THR A 58 2.42 -18.25 5.43
N ARG A 59 1.27 -18.55 6.08
CA ARG A 59 0.05 -17.74 5.99
C ARG A 59 -0.33 -17.08 7.32
N GLU A 60 0.45 -17.30 8.36
CA GLU A 60 0.22 -16.73 9.67
C GLU A 60 1.14 -15.54 9.89
N PHE A 61 0.56 -14.42 10.33
CA PHE A 61 1.28 -13.17 10.51
C PHE A 61 0.96 -12.55 11.87
N LEU A 62 1.99 -12.16 12.60
CA LEU A 62 1.86 -11.32 13.78
C LEU A 62 1.55 -9.87 13.34
N ASP A 63 0.56 -9.24 13.96
CA ASP A 63 0.24 -7.82 13.71
C ASP A 63 1.32 -6.91 14.30
N LYS A 64 2.41 -6.81 13.57
CA LYS A 64 3.59 -6.02 13.93
C LYS A 64 4.18 -5.39 12.67
N PRO A 65 4.35 -4.06 12.62
CA PRO A 65 4.92 -3.38 11.46
C PRO A 65 6.40 -3.76 11.27
N LEU A 66 6.86 -3.76 10.03
CA LEU A 66 8.29 -3.83 9.73
C LEU A 66 8.97 -2.50 10.07
N PRO A 67 10.20 -2.52 10.62
CA PRO A 67 11.06 -1.35 10.67
C PRO A 67 11.24 -0.78 9.25
N LEU A 68 11.36 0.55 9.14
CA LEU A 68 11.46 1.21 7.84
C LEU A 68 12.70 0.74 7.05
N GLN A 69 13.80 0.41 7.73
CA GLN A 69 14.99 -0.18 7.09
C GLN A 69 14.71 -1.56 6.50
N THR A 70 13.99 -2.42 7.22
CA THR A 70 13.62 -3.76 6.74
C THR A 70 12.66 -3.66 5.54
N LEU A 71 11.72 -2.73 5.60
CA LEU A 71 10.82 -2.44 4.46
C LEU A 71 11.60 -1.95 3.24
N SER A 72 12.56 -1.04 3.42
CA SER A 72 13.43 -0.58 2.34
C SER A 72 14.24 -1.72 1.72
N ASN A 73 14.84 -2.56 2.54
CA ASN A 73 15.61 -3.71 2.08
C ASN A 73 14.73 -4.71 1.31
N LEU A 74 13.51 -5.00 1.81
CA LEU A 74 12.53 -5.86 1.15
C LEU A 74 12.15 -5.33 -0.24
N LEU A 75 11.81 -4.06 -0.34
CA LEU A 75 11.37 -3.44 -1.60
C LEU A 75 12.51 -3.36 -2.61
N TRP A 76 13.73 -3.07 -2.12
CA TRP A 76 14.92 -3.13 -2.97
C TRP A 76 15.20 -4.56 -3.45
N ALA A 77 15.16 -5.54 -2.56
CA ALA A 77 15.32 -6.95 -2.95
C ALA A 77 14.28 -7.38 -3.98
N ALA A 78 13.01 -6.96 -3.80
CA ALA A 78 11.92 -7.27 -4.71
C ALA A 78 12.16 -6.73 -6.12
N PHE A 79 12.28 -5.41 -6.28
CA PHE A 79 12.35 -4.76 -7.59
C PHE A 79 13.13 -3.43 -7.56
N GLY A 80 14.15 -3.34 -6.71
CA GLY A 80 14.98 -2.16 -6.57
C GLY A 80 15.95 -1.94 -7.74
N VAL A 81 16.60 -0.77 -7.73
CA VAL A 81 17.65 -0.44 -8.71
C VAL A 81 18.98 -1.00 -8.21
N ASN A 82 19.60 -1.89 -8.99
CA ASN A 82 20.90 -2.49 -8.68
C ASN A 82 22.02 -2.05 -9.62
N ARG A 83 21.70 -1.43 -10.73
CA ARG A 83 22.65 -0.83 -11.67
C ARG A 83 22.13 0.52 -12.16
N PRO A 84 23.00 1.51 -12.32
CA PRO A 84 22.60 2.82 -12.84
C PRO A 84 22.01 2.71 -14.24
N ARG A 85 21.27 3.72 -14.66
CA ARG A 85 20.70 3.80 -15.99
C ARG A 85 21.80 3.84 -17.05
N ASP A 86 21.80 2.87 -17.93
CA ASP A 86 22.63 2.85 -19.14
C ASP A 86 21.83 3.37 -20.34
N VAL A 87 22.50 4.05 -21.29
CA VAL A 87 21.86 4.65 -22.47
C VAL A 87 21.21 3.59 -23.38
N LYS A 88 21.79 2.39 -23.47
CA LYS A 88 21.30 1.30 -24.32
C LYS A 88 20.46 0.28 -23.57
N ALA A 89 20.89 -0.08 -22.36
CA ALA A 89 20.27 -1.13 -21.56
C ALA A 89 19.16 -0.63 -20.61
N GLY A 90 19.07 0.68 -20.39
CA GLY A 90 18.12 1.27 -19.45
C GLY A 90 18.51 1.05 -17.98
N LEU A 91 17.52 1.10 -17.10
CA LEU A 91 17.71 0.95 -15.65
C LEU A 91 17.83 -0.53 -15.28
N GLY A 92 18.86 -0.92 -14.50
CA GLY A 92 18.99 -2.29 -13.99
C GLY A 92 18.15 -2.52 -12.74
N ARG A 93 17.47 -3.65 -12.69
CA ARG A 93 16.64 -4.07 -11.55
C ARG A 93 17.20 -5.31 -10.86
N THR A 94 16.80 -5.53 -9.62
CA THR A 94 17.12 -6.76 -8.85
C THR A 94 16.42 -8.00 -9.43
N ALA A 95 15.24 -7.83 -10.01
CA ALA A 95 14.56 -8.87 -10.78
C ALA A 95 14.67 -8.58 -12.28
N PRO A 96 14.79 -9.62 -13.13
CA PRO A 96 14.73 -9.43 -14.58
C PRO A 96 13.33 -9.02 -15.02
N SER A 97 13.26 -8.40 -16.21
CA SER A 97 12.01 -8.10 -16.88
C SER A 97 12.17 -8.37 -18.37
N ALA A 98 11.17 -8.96 -19.00
CA ALA A 98 11.18 -9.29 -20.41
C ALA A 98 11.48 -8.05 -21.25
N MET A 99 12.52 -8.13 -22.08
CA MET A 99 13.01 -7.00 -22.90
C MET A 99 13.30 -5.72 -22.09
N ASN A 100 13.56 -5.86 -20.80
CA ASN A 100 13.73 -4.76 -19.84
C ASN A 100 12.58 -3.73 -19.84
N LYS A 101 11.35 -4.18 -20.11
CA LYS A 101 10.15 -3.31 -20.15
C LYS A 101 9.78 -2.77 -18.78
N GLN A 102 10.08 -3.52 -17.72
CA GLN A 102 9.83 -3.13 -16.32
C GLN A 102 8.38 -2.68 -16.07
N GLU A 103 7.44 -3.38 -16.70
CA GLU A 103 6.02 -3.03 -16.73
C GLU A 103 5.27 -3.26 -15.42
N VAL A 104 5.87 -3.99 -14.47
CA VAL A 104 5.26 -4.26 -13.17
C VAL A 104 5.50 -3.08 -12.23
N GLU A 105 4.42 -2.49 -11.74
CA GLU A 105 4.43 -1.56 -10.61
C GLU A 105 4.17 -2.31 -9.31
N LEU A 106 4.93 -1.96 -8.29
CA LEU A 106 4.81 -2.56 -6.98
C LEU A 106 4.00 -1.64 -6.06
N TYR A 107 2.73 -1.99 -5.83
CA TYR A 107 1.90 -1.34 -4.83
C TYR A 107 2.22 -1.92 -3.45
N VAL A 108 2.34 -1.04 -2.48
CA VAL A 108 2.74 -1.35 -1.10
C VAL A 108 1.61 -0.94 -0.17
N VAL A 109 0.96 -1.93 0.42
CA VAL A 109 -0.19 -1.72 1.32
C VAL A 109 0.28 -1.91 2.76
N LEU A 110 0.21 -0.82 3.52
CA LEU A 110 0.57 -0.74 4.93
C LEU A 110 -0.69 -0.47 5.76
N ALA A 111 -0.57 -0.57 7.09
CA ALA A 111 -1.68 -0.27 8.00
C ALA A 111 -2.23 1.16 7.88
N ASN A 112 -1.42 2.12 7.45
CA ASN A 112 -1.83 3.52 7.31
C ASN A 112 -2.28 3.91 5.89
N GLY A 113 -2.04 3.06 4.88
CA GLY A 113 -2.43 3.40 3.52
C GLY A 113 -1.81 2.57 2.42
N VAL A 114 -2.15 2.96 1.21
CA VAL A 114 -1.67 2.37 -0.05
C VAL A 114 -0.66 3.30 -0.69
N TYR A 115 0.44 2.74 -1.14
CA TYR A 115 1.54 3.44 -1.79
C TYR A 115 1.98 2.73 -3.07
N VAL A 116 2.73 3.41 -3.91
CA VAL A 116 3.50 2.82 -5.00
C VAL A 116 4.99 2.99 -4.70
N TYR A 117 5.76 1.93 -4.84
CA TYR A 117 7.20 1.96 -4.70
C TYR A 117 7.86 2.58 -5.93
N GLU A 118 8.52 3.71 -5.74
CA GLU A 118 9.35 4.37 -6.73
C GLU A 118 10.81 4.00 -6.46
N ALA A 119 11.33 3.04 -7.24
CA ALA A 119 12.60 2.40 -6.93
C ALA A 119 13.83 3.29 -7.19
N GLU A 120 13.76 4.21 -8.16
CA GLU A 120 14.88 5.10 -8.50
C GLU A 120 15.15 6.12 -7.37
N PRO A 121 14.15 6.86 -6.85
CA PRO A 121 14.30 7.69 -5.67
C PRO A 121 14.25 6.90 -4.35
N ASN A 122 13.96 5.62 -4.37
CA ASN A 122 13.77 4.75 -3.19
C ASN A 122 12.78 5.33 -2.18
N ARG A 123 11.55 5.57 -2.63
CA ARG A 123 10.47 6.11 -1.79
C ARG A 123 9.12 5.47 -2.08
N LEU A 124 8.18 5.68 -1.17
CA LEU A 124 6.78 5.31 -1.32
C LEU A 124 5.93 6.53 -1.64
N ARG A 125 5.34 6.56 -2.84
CA ARG A 125 4.40 7.60 -3.25
C ARG A 125 2.99 7.23 -2.79
N PRO A 126 2.28 8.11 -2.07
CA PRO A 126 0.94 7.81 -1.53
C PRO A 126 -0.12 7.71 -2.62
N ILE A 127 -1.09 6.82 -2.43
CA ILE A 127 -2.25 6.60 -3.30
C ILE A 127 -3.55 6.79 -2.54
N ALA A 128 -3.71 6.13 -1.37
CA ALA A 128 -4.94 6.17 -0.60
C ALA A 128 -4.67 5.96 0.88
N VAL A 129 -5.43 6.66 1.73
CA VAL A 129 -5.39 6.53 3.20
C VAL A 129 -6.18 5.29 3.64
N GLY A 130 -5.76 4.68 4.72
CA GLY A 130 -6.49 3.64 5.45
C GLY A 130 -5.97 2.23 5.19
N ASP A 131 -6.24 1.36 6.16
CA ASP A 131 -5.86 -0.04 6.09
C ASP A 131 -6.82 -0.83 5.20
N VAL A 132 -6.29 -1.33 4.10
CA VAL A 132 -7.04 -2.16 3.16
C VAL A 132 -6.47 -3.58 3.03
N ARG A 133 -5.47 -3.97 3.87
CA ARG A 133 -4.86 -5.30 3.83
C ARG A 133 -5.89 -6.41 3.93
N GLY A 134 -6.81 -6.31 4.89
CA GLY A 134 -7.90 -7.28 5.07
C GLY A 134 -8.96 -7.27 3.96
N LYS A 135 -9.11 -6.17 3.21
CA LYS A 135 -9.98 -6.14 2.02
C LYS A 135 -9.34 -6.82 0.82
N ILE A 136 -8.02 -6.78 0.73
CA ILE A 136 -7.24 -7.45 -0.33
C ILE A 136 -7.16 -8.95 -0.05
N ASN A 137 -6.79 -9.33 1.18
CA ASN A 137 -6.77 -10.72 1.61
C ASN A 137 -7.10 -10.80 3.11
N PRO A 138 -8.32 -11.26 3.48
CA PRO A 138 -8.72 -11.36 4.89
C PRO A 138 -7.81 -12.26 5.73
N GLU A 139 -7.27 -13.35 5.16
CA GLU A 139 -6.37 -14.27 5.85
C GLU A 139 -4.99 -13.66 6.13
N ALA A 140 -4.61 -12.61 5.40
CA ALA A 140 -3.35 -11.91 5.56
C ALA A 140 -3.53 -10.48 6.14
N ALA A 141 -4.65 -10.18 6.77
CA ALA A 141 -4.98 -8.85 7.31
C ALA A 141 -3.94 -8.34 8.32
N HIS A 142 -3.27 -9.24 9.05
CA HIS A 142 -2.25 -8.93 10.04
C HIS A 142 -0.81 -8.92 9.49
N ALA A 143 -0.62 -9.19 8.20
CA ALA A 143 0.71 -9.08 7.60
C ALA A 143 1.25 -7.64 7.73
N ALA A 144 2.53 -7.48 8.01
CA ALA A 144 3.14 -6.16 8.17
C ALA A 144 3.03 -5.30 6.91
N VAL A 145 3.11 -5.95 5.73
CA VAL A 145 2.96 -5.34 4.41
C VAL A 145 2.32 -6.32 3.45
N THR A 146 1.45 -5.83 2.57
CA THR A 146 0.97 -6.57 1.41
C THR A 146 1.45 -5.87 0.14
N LEU A 147 2.22 -6.59 -0.64
CA LEU A 147 2.66 -6.16 -1.97
C LEU A 147 1.61 -6.58 -2.98
N VAL A 148 1.24 -5.69 -3.90
CA VAL A 148 0.36 -6.01 -5.03
C VAL A 148 1.09 -5.66 -6.31
N TYR A 149 1.21 -6.64 -7.18
CA TYR A 149 1.86 -6.53 -8.48
C TYR A 149 0.84 -6.05 -9.51
N VAL A 150 1.07 -4.87 -10.05
CA VAL A 150 0.14 -4.21 -10.98
C VAL A 150 0.84 -4.00 -12.32
N ALA A 151 0.16 -4.35 -13.41
CA ALA A 151 0.64 -4.10 -14.74
C ALA A 151 -0.48 -3.71 -15.70
N ASP A 152 -0.15 -3.32 -16.92
CA ASP A 152 -1.11 -3.17 -18.00
C ASP A 152 -1.70 -4.55 -18.35
N ALA A 153 -3.02 -4.63 -18.46
CA ALA A 153 -3.73 -5.88 -18.74
C ALA A 153 -3.38 -6.53 -20.09
N LYS A 154 -2.76 -5.77 -20.99
CA LYS A 154 -2.40 -6.20 -22.37
C LYS A 154 -0.97 -6.74 -22.50
N LEU A 155 -0.17 -6.75 -21.40
CA LEU A 155 1.23 -7.15 -21.47
C LEU A 155 1.41 -8.63 -21.17
N ASP A 156 2.01 -9.36 -22.12
CA ASP A 156 2.12 -10.83 -22.11
C ASP A 156 3.08 -11.38 -21.03
N TYR A 157 4.12 -10.62 -20.67
CA TYR A 157 5.19 -11.10 -19.78
C TYR A 157 5.04 -10.65 -18.32
N ALA A 158 4.08 -9.77 -18.02
CA ALA A 158 3.92 -9.21 -16.68
C ALA A 158 3.72 -10.27 -15.58
N GLN A 159 3.06 -11.39 -15.90
CA GLN A 159 2.89 -12.50 -14.95
C GLN A 159 4.20 -13.24 -14.67
N VAL A 160 5.03 -13.45 -15.69
CA VAL A 160 6.35 -14.07 -15.55
C VAL A 160 7.27 -13.16 -14.73
N ASP A 161 7.33 -11.87 -15.08
CA ASP A 161 8.14 -10.88 -14.38
C ASP A 161 7.69 -10.76 -12.91
N THR A 162 6.39 -10.83 -12.63
CA THR A 162 5.84 -10.87 -11.26
C THR A 162 6.37 -12.09 -10.49
N GLY A 163 6.49 -13.25 -11.13
CA GLY A 163 7.07 -14.45 -10.52
C GLY A 163 8.53 -14.25 -10.10
N PHE A 164 9.35 -13.57 -10.91
CA PHE A 164 10.73 -13.23 -10.56
C PHE A 164 10.80 -12.30 -9.37
N ILE A 165 9.97 -11.25 -9.35
CA ILE A 165 9.90 -10.30 -8.23
C ILE A 165 9.43 -11.04 -6.96
N GLY A 166 8.39 -11.86 -7.07
CA GLY A 166 7.82 -12.62 -5.95
C GLY A 166 8.82 -13.61 -5.33
N GLN A 167 9.67 -14.24 -6.14
CA GLN A 167 10.74 -15.10 -5.64
C GLN A 167 11.81 -14.32 -4.88
N ASN A 168 12.18 -13.13 -5.32
CA ASN A 168 13.09 -12.26 -4.58
C ASN A 168 12.53 -11.92 -3.18
N VAL A 169 11.23 -11.59 -3.11
CA VAL A 169 10.53 -11.34 -1.83
C VAL A 169 10.58 -12.57 -0.91
N TYR A 170 10.33 -13.77 -1.45
CA TYR A 170 10.42 -15.01 -0.68
C TYR A 170 11.82 -15.27 -0.13
N LEU A 171 12.86 -15.06 -0.94
CA LEU A 171 14.25 -15.28 -0.52
C LEU A 171 14.67 -14.26 0.55
N PHE A 172 14.26 -13.00 0.37
CA PHE A 172 14.47 -11.98 1.39
C PHE A 172 13.76 -12.36 2.71
N ALA A 173 12.48 -12.72 2.63
CA ALA A 173 11.72 -13.13 3.81
C ALA A 173 12.38 -14.31 4.54
N ALA A 174 12.82 -15.34 3.81
CA ALA A 174 13.52 -16.48 4.38
C ALA A 174 14.85 -16.09 5.04
N SER A 175 15.59 -15.13 4.44
CA SER A 175 16.83 -14.59 5.00
C SER A 175 16.64 -13.84 6.30
N GLU A 176 15.54 -13.09 6.40
CA GLU A 176 15.23 -12.22 7.55
C GLU A 176 14.34 -12.90 8.62
N GLY A 177 14.00 -14.17 8.44
CA GLY A 177 13.11 -14.89 9.36
C GLY A 177 11.67 -14.38 9.34
N LEU A 178 11.22 -13.84 8.21
CA LEU A 178 9.87 -13.38 7.98
C LEU A 178 9.03 -14.46 7.31
N ASN A 179 7.72 -14.42 7.56
CA ASN A 179 6.73 -15.17 6.82
C ASN A 179 6.38 -14.45 5.51
N ALA A 180 6.10 -15.24 4.47
CA ALA A 180 5.64 -14.71 3.18
C ALA A 180 4.63 -15.63 2.52
N TRP A 181 3.63 -15.02 1.85
CA TRP A 181 2.60 -15.72 1.12
C TRP A 181 2.28 -15.00 -0.19
N PHE A 182 2.56 -15.65 -1.32
CA PHE A 182 2.19 -15.19 -2.66
C PHE A 182 0.86 -15.84 -3.07
N TYR A 183 -0.10 -15.07 -3.61
CA TYR A 183 -1.45 -15.55 -3.92
C TYR A 183 -2.07 -14.83 -5.12
N ALA A 184 -3.01 -15.51 -5.79
CA ALA A 184 -3.92 -14.92 -6.76
C ALA A 184 -5.14 -14.30 -6.07
N PHE A 185 -5.78 -13.34 -6.72
CA PHE A 185 -7.03 -12.75 -6.23
C PHE A 185 -8.23 -13.58 -6.68
N HIS A 186 -9.19 -13.76 -5.79
CA HIS A 186 -10.41 -14.53 -6.02
C HIS A 186 -11.65 -13.67 -5.70
N GLY A 187 -12.16 -12.94 -6.70
CA GLY A 187 -13.42 -12.20 -6.58
C GLY A 187 -13.36 -10.85 -5.86
N GLN A 188 -12.19 -10.43 -5.33
CA GLN A 188 -12.04 -9.11 -4.74
C GLN A 188 -11.93 -8.05 -5.84
N ASP A 189 -12.58 -6.90 -5.65
CA ASP A 189 -12.33 -5.71 -6.47
C ASP A 189 -11.03 -5.02 -6.06
N THR A 190 -9.90 -5.69 -6.31
CA THR A 190 -8.58 -5.16 -5.97
C THR A 190 -8.27 -3.89 -6.76
N ALA A 191 -8.80 -3.76 -7.98
CA ALA A 191 -8.60 -2.57 -8.80
C ALA A 191 -9.26 -1.33 -8.16
N GLY A 192 -10.51 -1.45 -7.73
CA GLY A 192 -11.22 -0.36 -7.03
C GLY A 192 -10.60 -0.05 -5.66
N ILE A 193 -10.23 -1.07 -4.88
CA ILE A 193 -9.57 -0.92 -3.57
C ILE A 193 -8.26 -0.12 -3.70
N LEU A 194 -7.46 -0.41 -4.72
CA LEU A 194 -6.17 0.24 -4.97
C LEU A 194 -6.26 1.51 -5.82
N LYS A 195 -7.47 1.88 -6.28
CA LYS A 195 -7.71 3.01 -7.18
C LYS A 195 -6.86 2.95 -8.45
N LEU A 196 -6.80 1.77 -9.08
CA LEU A 196 -6.04 1.57 -10.31
C LEU A 196 -6.65 2.37 -11.46
N GLY A 197 -5.79 2.96 -12.30
CA GLY A 197 -6.20 3.61 -13.54
C GLY A 197 -6.75 2.63 -14.56
N GLU A 198 -7.42 3.17 -15.60
CA GLU A 198 -7.97 2.39 -16.71
C GLU A 198 -6.85 1.53 -17.38
N GLY A 199 -7.19 0.29 -17.74
CA GLY A 199 -6.27 -0.66 -18.35
C GLY A 199 -5.26 -1.30 -17.39
N ARG A 200 -5.21 -0.90 -16.12
CA ARG A 200 -4.32 -1.47 -15.12
C ARG A 200 -4.99 -2.64 -14.40
N LYS A 201 -4.22 -3.70 -14.14
CA LYS A 201 -4.71 -4.92 -13.49
C LYS A 201 -3.78 -5.31 -12.33
N ALA A 202 -4.38 -5.62 -11.18
CA ALA A 202 -3.70 -6.33 -10.11
C ALA A 202 -3.56 -7.81 -10.51
N LEU A 203 -2.33 -8.28 -10.63
CA LEU A 203 -2.01 -9.63 -11.10
C LEU A 203 -2.01 -10.62 -9.94
N TYR A 204 -1.21 -10.34 -8.92
CA TYR A 204 -1.02 -11.15 -7.71
C TYR A 204 -0.78 -10.28 -6.51
N GLY A 205 -1.02 -10.86 -5.31
CA GLY A 205 -0.64 -10.30 -4.03
C GLY A 205 0.48 -11.11 -3.38
N GLN A 206 1.28 -10.45 -2.53
CA GLN A 206 2.23 -11.13 -1.67
C GLN A 206 2.31 -10.43 -0.32
N SER A 207 1.86 -11.11 0.72
CA SER A 207 1.91 -10.61 2.09
C SER A 207 3.18 -11.05 2.79
N VAL A 208 3.78 -10.13 3.56
CA VAL A 208 5.02 -10.37 4.31
C VAL A 208 4.85 -9.81 5.73
N GLY A 209 5.35 -10.54 6.72
CA GLY A 209 5.29 -10.12 8.12
C GLY A 209 6.03 -11.07 9.05
N TYR A 210 5.96 -10.80 10.34
CA TYR A 210 6.58 -11.65 11.34
C TYR A 210 5.79 -12.94 11.56
N PRO A 211 6.47 -14.06 11.88
CA PRO A 211 5.81 -15.29 12.31
C PRO A 211 5.09 -15.08 13.65
N THR A 212 4.02 -15.85 13.88
CA THR A 212 3.27 -15.84 15.14
C THR A 212 3.95 -16.64 16.25
N LYS A 213 4.90 -17.51 15.90
CA LYS A 213 5.71 -18.34 16.83
C LYS A 213 7.15 -18.41 16.38
#